data_18401eb5592df9964b925b62f3998678
#
_entry.id   18401eb5592df9964b925b62f3998678
#
_cell.length_a   1.000
_cell.length_b   1.000
_cell.length_c   1.000
_cell.angle_alpha   90.00
_cell.angle_beta   90.00
_cell.angle_gamma   90.00
#
_symmetry.space_group_name_H-M   'P 1'
#
loop_
_entity.id
_entity.type
_entity.pdbx_description
1 polymer ?
#
loop_
_entity_poly.entity_id
_entity_poly.type
_entity_poly.pdbx_seq_one_letter_code
_entity_poly.pdbx_strand_id
1 'polypeptide(L)'
;MERVHERYYLSYPRALIKEPLLYQLVKKFDLVFNIRGASVSEEMGLVAVEFEGSSDQIERALTWLRSTGVTVEPIEKNVIE
;
A
#
# COMPACT_ATOMS: atom_id res chain seq x y z
N MET A 1 9.42 -16.32 -12.48
CA MET A 1 9.46 -15.34 -11.45
C MET A 1 8.33 -15.54 -10.50
N GLU A 2 8.63 -15.52 -9.23
CA GLU A 2 7.65 -15.82 -8.24
C GLU A 2 6.78 -14.65 -7.94
N ARG A 3 5.52 -14.85 -7.79
CA ARG A 3 4.61 -13.79 -7.39
C ARG A 3 4.10 -14.09 -6.00
N VAL A 4 4.05 -13.07 -5.17
CA VAL A 4 3.59 -13.20 -3.80
C VAL A 4 2.44 -12.23 -3.57
N HIS A 5 1.69 -12.48 -2.50
CA HIS A 5 0.60 -11.61 -2.09
C HIS A 5 0.92 -11.13 -0.69
N GLU A 6 0.93 -9.83 -0.50
CA GLU A 6 1.25 -9.27 0.81
C GLU A 6 0.31 -8.13 1.12
N ARG A 7 -0.07 -8.01 2.37
CA ARG A 7 -1.06 -7.04 2.80
C ARG A 7 -0.44 -6.01 3.70
N TYR A 8 -0.91 -4.78 3.54
CA TYR A 8 -0.37 -3.66 4.31
C TYR A 8 -1.47 -2.67 4.65
N TYR A 9 -1.30 -1.97 5.78
CA TYR A 9 -2.08 -0.79 6.06
C TYR A 9 -1.25 0.39 5.59
N LEU A 10 -1.87 1.26 4.82
CA LEU A 10 -1.22 2.50 4.38
C LEU A 10 -1.93 3.64 5.07
N SER A 11 -1.17 4.46 5.81
CA SER A 11 -1.73 5.61 6.48
C SER A 11 -1.27 6.86 5.75
N TYR A 12 -2.21 7.66 5.32
CA TYR A 12 -1.94 8.85 4.53
C TYR A 12 -2.16 10.07 5.41
N PRO A 13 -1.18 10.94 5.56
CA PRO A 13 -1.43 12.18 6.27
C PRO A 13 -2.34 13.07 5.43
N ARG A 14 -2.94 14.05 6.07
CA ARG A 14 -3.91 14.91 5.43
C ARG A 14 -3.43 15.48 4.10
N ALA A 15 -2.17 15.90 4.06
CA ALA A 15 -1.64 16.53 2.86
C ALA A 15 -1.61 15.61 1.66
N LEU A 16 -1.61 14.29 1.88
CA LEU A 16 -1.51 13.35 0.80
C LEU A 16 -2.83 12.70 0.39
N ILE A 17 -3.91 13.01 1.10
CA ILE A 17 -5.17 12.35 0.81
C ILE A 17 -5.64 12.65 -0.62
N LYS A 18 -5.35 13.83 -1.12
CA LYS A 18 -5.79 14.20 -2.45
C LYS A 18 -4.86 13.74 -3.55
N GLU A 19 -3.70 13.19 -3.20
CA GLU A 19 -2.74 12.76 -4.20
C GLU A 19 -3.12 11.39 -4.72
N PRO A 20 -3.09 11.15 -6.01
CA PRO A 20 -3.46 9.83 -6.53
C PRO A 20 -2.29 8.86 -6.44
N LEU A 21 -1.87 8.57 -5.21
CA LEU A 21 -0.66 7.79 -4.98
C LEU A 21 -0.77 6.35 -5.47
N LEU A 22 -1.92 5.71 -5.28
CA LEU A 22 -2.06 4.33 -5.74
C LEU A 22 -2.02 4.24 -7.25
N TYR A 23 -2.59 5.23 -7.93
CA TYR A 23 -2.50 5.29 -9.38
C TYR A 23 -1.04 5.45 -9.81
N GLN A 24 -0.33 6.37 -9.16
CA GLN A 24 1.07 6.60 -9.49
C GLN A 24 1.90 5.36 -9.22
N LEU A 25 1.55 4.62 -8.17
CA LEU A 25 2.28 3.42 -7.80
C LEU A 25 2.16 2.37 -8.89
N VAL A 26 0.96 2.11 -9.40
CA VAL A 26 0.80 1.08 -10.41
C VAL A 26 1.37 1.50 -11.75
N LYS A 27 1.57 2.80 -11.96
CA LYS A 27 2.23 3.27 -13.17
C LYS A 27 3.74 3.07 -13.09
N LYS A 28 4.28 3.04 -11.86
CA LYS A 28 5.71 2.89 -11.69
C LYS A 28 6.18 1.46 -11.50
N PHE A 29 5.36 0.64 -10.93
CA PHE A 29 5.76 -0.71 -10.55
C PHE A 29 4.83 -1.75 -11.13
N ASP A 30 5.36 -2.92 -11.42
CA ASP A 30 4.57 -3.99 -12.02
C ASP A 30 3.87 -4.76 -10.91
N LEU A 31 2.78 -4.22 -10.43
CA LEU A 31 2.03 -4.80 -9.32
C LEU A 31 0.55 -4.76 -9.60
N VAL A 32 -0.15 -5.70 -9.00
CA VAL A 32 -1.60 -5.64 -8.92
C VAL A 32 -1.95 -5.30 -7.48
N PHE A 33 -2.93 -4.46 -7.24
CA PHE A 33 -3.34 -4.21 -5.88
C PHE A 33 -4.85 -4.28 -5.77
N ASN A 34 -5.31 -4.66 -4.59
CA ASN A 34 -6.72 -4.69 -4.27
C ASN A 34 -6.90 -3.97 -2.96
N ILE A 35 -7.86 -3.07 -2.90
CA ILE A 35 -8.19 -2.39 -1.66
C ILE A 35 -9.13 -3.30 -0.89
N ARG A 36 -8.76 -3.61 0.33
CA ARG A 36 -9.55 -4.49 1.17
C ARG A 36 -10.40 -3.72 2.16
N GLY A 37 -10.08 -2.48 2.40
CA GLY A 37 -10.87 -1.62 3.25
C GLY A 37 -10.26 -0.25 3.25
N ALA A 38 -11.04 0.74 3.57
CA ALA A 38 -10.54 2.10 3.60
C ALA A 38 -11.39 2.92 4.55
N SER A 39 -10.75 3.86 5.22
CA SER A 39 -11.41 4.79 6.09
C SER A 39 -10.74 6.13 5.90
N VAL A 40 -11.50 7.12 5.49
CA VAL A 40 -10.93 8.43 5.20
C VAL A 40 -11.65 9.47 6.03
N SER A 41 -10.90 10.32 6.71
CA SER A 41 -11.47 11.42 7.46
C SER A 41 -10.79 12.68 6.97
N GLU A 42 -11.11 13.80 7.58
CA GLU A 42 -10.46 15.03 7.19
C GLU A 42 -9.01 15.06 7.64
N GLU A 43 -8.69 14.24 8.63
CA GLU A 43 -7.35 14.27 9.20
C GLU A 43 -6.41 13.24 8.61
N MET A 44 -6.90 12.12 8.20
CA MET A 44 -6.03 11.10 7.62
C MET A 44 -6.83 10.07 6.84
N GLY A 45 -6.15 9.35 6.00
CA GLY A 45 -6.73 8.22 5.30
C GLY A 45 -6.02 6.95 5.70
N LEU A 46 -6.78 5.88 5.88
CA LEU A 46 -6.22 4.59 6.19
C LEU A 46 -6.74 3.59 5.17
N VAL A 47 -5.86 2.89 4.50
CA VAL A 47 -6.26 1.94 3.46
C VAL A 47 -5.60 0.61 3.73
N ALA A 48 -6.40 -0.45 3.75
CA ALA A 48 -5.87 -1.81 3.83
C ALA A 48 -5.80 -2.33 2.41
N VAL A 49 -4.62 -2.71 1.97
CA VAL A 49 -4.41 -3.09 0.58
C VAL A 49 -3.63 -4.40 0.51
N GLU A 50 -3.89 -5.15 -0.54
CA GLU A 50 -3.12 -6.36 -0.81
C GLU A 50 -2.40 -6.14 -2.12
N PHE A 51 -1.07 -6.33 -2.13
CA PHE A 51 -0.27 -6.24 -3.34
C PHE A 51 0.06 -7.63 -3.84
N GLU A 52 0.03 -7.80 -5.14
CA GLU A 52 0.45 -9.04 -5.76
C GLU A 52 1.51 -8.71 -6.78
N GLY A 53 2.64 -9.39 -6.72
CA GLY A 53 3.73 -9.17 -7.64
C GLY A 53 4.98 -9.85 -7.14
N SER A 54 6.13 -9.54 -7.72
CA SER A 54 7.38 -10.10 -7.24
C SER A 54 7.76 -9.41 -5.94
N SER A 55 8.47 -10.10 -5.08
CA SER A 55 8.92 -9.51 -3.82
C SER A 55 9.71 -8.24 -4.07
N ASP A 56 10.54 -8.25 -5.10
CA ASP A 56 11.38 -7.10 -5.40
C ASP A 56 10.54 -5.88 -5.75
N GLN A 57 9.52 -6.07 -6.58
CA GLN A 57 8.67 -4.95 -6.98
C GLN A 57 7.86 -4.42 -5.80
N ILE A 58 7.41 -5.32 -4.93
CA ILE A 58 6.67 -4.90 -3.74
C ILE A 58 7.58 -4.07 -2.84
N GLU A 59 8.82 -4.53 -2.62
CA GLU A 59 9.74 -3.78 -1.76
C GLU A 59 10.03 -2.38 -2.33
N ARG A 60 10.20 -2.29 -3.63
CA ARG A 60 10.45 -1.00 -4.24
C ARG A 60 9.24 -0.08 -4.12
N ALA A 61 8.05 -0.65 -4.27
CA ALA A 61 6.84 0.13 -4.14
C ALA A 61 6.66 0.66 -2.73
N LEU A 62 6.96 -0.19 -1.72
CA LEU A 62 6.85 0.24 -0.33
C LEU A 62 7.86 1.34 -0.02
N THR A 63 9.06 1.22 -0.53
CA THR A 63 10.08 2.24 -0.34
C THR A 63 9.62 3.57 -0.94
N TRP A 64 9.04 3.50 -2.13
CA TRP A 64 8.55 4.70 -2.79
C TRP A 64 7.42 5.33 -1.99
N LEU A 65 6.48 4.52 -1.50
CA LEU A 65 5.37 5.04 -0.71
C LEU A 65 5.88 5.75 0.55
N ARG A 66 6.85 5.12 1.23
CA ARG A 66 7.41 5.74 2.42
C ARG A 66 8.09 7.06 2.09
N SER A 67 8.72 7.13 0.92
CA SER A 67 9.41 8.36 0.54
C SER A 67 8.44 9.50 0.25
N THR A 68 7.16 9.20 -0.05
CA THR A 68 6.18 10.24 -0.28
C THR A 68 5.54 10.72 1.01
N GLY A 69 5.75 10.01 2.11
CA GLY A 69 5.18 10.39 3.40
C GLY A 69 4.09 9.45 3.89
N VAL A 70 3.82 8.37 3.17
CA VAL A 70 2.83 7.38 3.60
C VAL A 70 3.47 6.46 4.62
N THR A 71 2.76 6.15 5.69
CA THR A 71 3.23 5.17 6.67
C THR A 71 2.73 3.81 6.23
N VAL A 72 3.62 2.82 6.23
CA VAL A 72 3.30 1.49 5.75
C VAL A 72 3.52 0.50 6.86
N GLU A 73 2.49 -0.31 7.17
CA GLU A 73 2.62 -1.34 8.19
C GLU A 73 2.11 -2.65 7.65
N PRO A 74 2.86 -3.74 7.82
CA PRO A 74 2.40 -5.03 7.31
C PRO A 74 1.24 -5.55 8.14
N ILE A 75 0.32 -6.26 7.51
CA ILE A 75 -0.76 -6.94 8.20
C ILE A 75 -0.37 -8.39 8.34
N GLU A 76 -0.35 -8.87 9.57
CA GLU A 76 0.09 -10.24 9.82
C GLU A 76 -0.91 -11.21 9.23
N LYS A 77 -0.38 -12.21 8.54
CA LYS A 77 -1.23 -13.12 7.95
C LYS A 77 -1.75 -14.15 8.83
N ASN A 78 -1.09 -14.60 9.75
CA ASN A 78 -1.50 -15.69 10.50
C ASN A 78 -1.95 -15.39 11.79
N VAL A 79 -2.71 -14.53 11.90
CA VAL A 79 -3.19 -14.23 13.07
C VAL A 79 -4.06 -15.22 13.42
N ILE A 80 -4.05 -15.85 13.99
CA ILE A 80 -4.84 -16.71 14.29
C ILE A 80 -5.84 -16.90 14.03
N GLU A 81 -6.24 -17.17 13.74
CA GLU A 81 -7.21 -17.38 13.38
C GLU A 81 -7.68 -18.05 13.87
#